data_4a54dfda51046189581c21fbf5048d53
#
_entry.id   4a54dfda51046189581c21fbf5048d53
#
_cell.length_a   1.000
_cell.length_b   1.000
_cell.length_c   1.000
_cell.angle_alpha   90.00
_cell.angle_beta   90.00
_cell.angle_gamma   90.00
#
_symmetry.space_group_name_H-M   'P 1'
#
loop_
_entity.id
_entity.type
_entity.pdbx_description
1 polymer ?
#
loop_
_entity_poly.entity_id
_entity_poly.type
_entity_poly.pdbx_seq_one_letter_code
_entity_poly.pdbx_strand_id
1 'polypeptide(L)'
;GDTIGWSGNSGSSGGPHLHFEVRDEYEKPINPLQWGFNIGDSKSPKVGSLRVIPIDSQGLENRSRTLEVKSGGVLEIPSGQVRLAVEANDQLDGASNVCGVYSMEVFVDGDLYSSLFIDTLDFSTNKDMNAHSYYPEWKSSRTQIHRFTPLPGNRLPIYDFTPVVNLEVIEDSTMNISVRCSD
;
A
#
# COMPACT_ATOMS: atom_id res chain seq x y z
N GLY A 1 -13.12 -6.27 33.55
CA GLY A 1 -13.10 -7.32 32.56
C GLY A 1 -12.50 -8.60 33.12
N ASP A 2 -12.94 -9.73 32.61
CA ASP A 2 -12.47 -11.04 33.05
C ASP A 2 -11.16 -11.38 32.34
N THR A 3 -10.30 -12.15 33.04
CA THR A 3 -9.09 -12.70 32.41
C THR A 3 -9.48 -13.85 31.49
N ILE A 4 -9.20 -13.72 30.20
CA ILE A 4 -9.51 -14.73 29.19
C ILE A 4 -8.32 -15.63 28.85
N GLY A 5 -7.10 -15.25 29.28
CA GLY A 5 -5.89 -16.01 29.03
C GLY A 5 -4.63 -15.26 29.45
N TRP A 6 -3.49 -15.91 29.26
CA TRP A 6 -2.16 -15.35 29.50
C TRP A 6 -1.43 -15.21 28.17
N SER A 7 -0.85 -14.03 27.92
CA SER A 7 -0.07 -13.83 26.71
C SER A 7 1.19 -14.69 26.73
N GLY A 8 1.48 -15.33 25.61
CA GLY A 8 2.67 -16.17 25.42
C GLY A 8 3.55 -15.65 24.28
N ASN A 9 4.68 -16.32 24.09
CA ASN A 9 5.65 -16.04 23.03
C ASN A 9 6.01 -17.31 22.26
N SER A 10 5.02 -18.15 21.96
CA SER A 10 5.20 -19.36 21.16
C SER A 10 5.13 -19.05 19.66
N GLY A 11 5.79 -19.86 18.84
CA GLY A 11 5.84 -19.67 17.39
C GLY A 11 6.86 -18.62 16.95
N SER A 12 6.67 -18.06 15.76
CA SER A 12 7.57 -17.06 15.17
C SER A 12 7.21 -15.66 15.65
N SER A 13 7.49 -15.35 16.91
CA SER A 13 7.13 -14.10 17.57
C SER A 13 8.33 -13.44 18.22
N GLY A 14 8.42 -12.12 18.16
CA GLY A 14 9.47 -11.31 18.79
C GLY A 14 9.23 -11.01 20.27
N GLY A 15 8.07 -11.32 20.83
CA GLY A 15 7.70 -11.09 22.23
C GLY A 15 6.25 -11.42 22.54
N PRO A 16 5.86 -11.52 23.82
CA PRO A 16 4.48 -11.78 24.19
C PRO A 16 3.53 -10.73 23.65
N HIS A 17 2.49 -11.16 22.94
CA HIS A 17 1.46 -10.28 22.40
C HIS A 17 0.13 -11.01 22.28
N LEU A 18 -0.96 -10.25 22.17
CA LEU A 18 -2.26 -10.73 21.77
C LEU A 18 -2.36 -10.69 20.24
N HIS A 19 -2.68 -11.83 19.63
CA HIS A 19 -3.12 -11.90 18.25
C HIS A 19 -4.64 -11.93 18.23
N PHE A 20 -5.26 -11.00 17.52
CA PHE A 20 -6.71 -10.89 17.37
C PHE A 20 -7.07 -10.68 15.91
N GLU A 21 -7.99 -11.49 15.40
CA GLU A 21 -8.52 -11.38 14.04
C GLU A 21 -10.05 -11.47 14.08
N VAL A 22 -10.68 -10.74 13.16
CA VAL A 22 -12.06 -11.00 12.76
C VAL A 22 -12.02 -11.66 11.40
N ARG A 23 -12.81 -12.71 11.22
CA ARG A 23 -12.88 -13.45 9.96
C ARG A 23 -14.32 -13.55 9.47
N ASP A 24 -14.49 -13.60 8.15
CA ASP A 24 -15.76 -13.89 7.52
C ASP A 24 -16.12 -15.39 7.60
N GLU A 25 -17.26 -15.77 7.03
CA GLU A 25 -17.72 -17.17 6.96
C GLU A 25 -16.81 -18.10 6.13
N TYR A 26 -15.90 -17.53 5.33
CA TYR A 26 -14.88 -18.25 4.53
C TYR A 26 -13.50 -18.25 5.18
N GLU A 27 -13.42 -17.92 6.48
CA GLU A 27 -12.16 -17.84 7.25
C GLU A 27 -11.17 -16.78 6.73
N LYS A 28 -11.64 -15.77 5.98
CA LYS A 28 -10.80 -14.68 5.49
C LYS A 28 -10.71 -13.57 6.52
N PRO A 29 -9.51 -13.09 6.86
CA PRO A 29 -9.36 -11.93 7.73
C PRO A 29 -10.01 -10.68 7.11
N ILE A 30 -10.80 -10.00 7.92
CA ILE A 30 -11.47 -8.74 7.57
C ILE A 30 -11.02 -7.64 8.52
N ASN A 31 -11.16 -6.38 8.10
CA ASN A 31 -10.77 -5.25 8.92
C ASN A 31 -11.62 -5.17 10.20
N PRO A 32 -11.05 -5.37 11.41
CA PRO A 32 -11.81 -5.37 12.65
C PRO A 32 -12.48 -4.02 12.95
N LEU A 33 -11.91 -2.91 12.49
CA LEU A 33 -12.45 -1.56 12.76
C LEU A 33 -13.83 -1.36 12.14
N GLN A 34 -14.12 -2.05 11.04
CA GLN A 34 -15.45 -2.01 10.40
C GLN A 34 -16.51 -2.81 11.18
N TRP A 35 -16.13 -3.57 12.19
CA TRP A 35 -17.00 -4.46 12.96
C TRP A 35 -17.23 -4.00 14.40
N GLY A 36 -17.15 -2.69 14.62
CA GLY A 36 -17.49 -2.07 15.92
C GLY A 36 -16.37 -2.10 16.96
N PHE A 37 -15.15 -2.50 16.58
CA PHE A 37 -13.98 -2.35 17.43
C PHE A 37 -13.46 -0.91 17.28
N ASN A 38 -13.99 -0.02 18.11
CA ASN A 38 -13.55 1.37 18.11
C ASN A 38 -12.24 1.50 18.88
N ILE A 39 -11.14 1.61 18.15
CA ILE A 39 -9.85 2.02 18.68
C ILE A 39 -9.75 3.51 18.39
N GLY A 40 -9.70 4.34 19.44
CA GLY A 40 -9.55 5.78 19.26
C GLY A 40 -8.26 6.09 18.51
N ASP A 41 -8.38 6.75 17.37
CA ASP A 41 -7.27 7.26 16.60
C ASP A 41 -7.57 8.67 16.10
N SER A 42 -6.60 9.57 16.27
CA SER A 42 -6.68 10.96 15.83
C SER A 42 -5.57 11.32 14.84
N LYS A 43 -4.69 10.36 14.53
CA LYS A 43 -3.60 10.56 13.59
C LYS A 43 -4.05 10.19 12.19
N SER A 44 -3.80 11.09 11.27
CA SER A 44 -4.00 10.78 9.85
C SER A 44 -2.80 10.02 9.30
N PRO A 45 -3.01 9.14 8.30
CA PRO A 45 -1.94 8.49 7.58
C PRO A 45 -0.91 9.46 7.02
N LYS A 46 0.35 9.04 7.02
CA LYS A 46 1.45 9.81 6.45
C LYS A 46 1.71 9.36 5.04
N VAL A 47 1.63 10.29 4.11
CA VAL A 47 2.03 10.10 2.71
C VAL A 47 3.43 10.69 2.53
N GLY A 48 4.38 9.86 2.16
CA GLY A 48 5.77 10.22 1.88
C GLY A 48 5.98 10.53 0.40
N SER A 49 7.07 10.03 -0.15
CA SER A 49 7.45 10.27 -1.53
C SER A 49 6.80 9.30 -2.51
N LEU A 50 6.52 9.81 -3.70
CA LEU A 50 6.06 9.03 -4.84
C LEU A 50 7.26 8.44 -5.57
N ARG A 51 7.14 7.18 -5.99
CA ARG A 51 8.07 6.51 -6.90
C ARG A 51 7.48 6.47 -8.29
N VAL A 52 8.24 6.94 -9.26
CA VAL A 52 7.92 6.80 -10.69
C VAL A 52 8.88 5.76 -11.26
N ILE A 53 8.33 4.65 -11.70
CA ILE A 53 9.07 3.46 -12.11
C ILE A 53 8.93 3.29 -13.63
N PRO A 54 9.97 3.64 -14.42
CA PRO A 54 9.93 3.47 -15.86
C PRO A 54 9.75 2.01 -16.28
N ILE A 55 9.00 1.80 -17.34
CA ILE A 55 8.77 0.49 -17.96
C ILE A 55 9.56 0.43 -19.27
N ASP A 56 10.27 -0.67 -19.46
CA ASP A 56 11.02 -0.88 -20.69
C ASP A 56 10.14 -1.40 -21.85
N SER A 57 10.73 -1.55 -23.02
CA SER A 57 10.05 -2.04 -24.21
C SER A 57 9.53 -3.49 -24.12
N GLN A 58 9.95 -4.23 -23.09
CA GLN A 58 9.47 -5.57 -22.80
C GLN A 58 8.34 -5.60 -21.76
N GLY A 59 7.92 -4.41 -21.25
CA GLY A 59 6.90 -4.29 -20.22
C GLY A 59 7.43 -4.53 -18.80
N LEU A 60 8.75 -4.57 -18.62
CA LEU A 60 9.41 -4.80 -17.34
C LEU A 60 9.79 -3.49 -16.66
N GLU A 61 9.75 -3.48 -15.35
CA GLU A 61 10.17 -2.33 -14.54
C GLU A 61 11.69 -2.12 -14.61
N ASN A 62 12.08 -0.93 -15.04
CA ASN A 62 13.48 -0.51 -14.96
C ASN A 62 13.78 0.09 -13.58
N ARG A 63 13.99 -0.78 -12.60
CA ARG A 63 14.16 -0.40 -11.20
C ARG A 63 15.39 0.47 -10.94
N SER A 64 16.44 0.35 -11.76
CA SER A 64 17.62 1.20 -11.66
C SER A 64 17.38 2.65 -12.07
N ARG A 65 16.29 2.91 -12.76
CA ARG A 65 15.83 4.25 -13.17
C ARG A 65 14.60 4.73 -12.41
N THR A 66 14.23 4.08 -11.31
CA THR A 66 13.18 4.57 -10.44
C THR A 66 13.52 5.96 -9.93
N LEU A 67 12.59 6.89 -10.10
CA LEU A 67 12.72 8.27 -9.67
C LEU A 67 11.83 8.51 -8.46
N GLU A 68 12.24 9.43 -7.60
CA GLU A 68 11.52 9.79 -6.39
C GLU A 68 11.14 11.26 -6.43
N VAL A 69 9.89 11.57 -6.08
CA VAL A 69 9.41 12.93 -5.91
C VAL A 69 8.65 13.09 -4.59
N LYS A 70 8.98 14.13 -3.84
CA LYS A 70 8.28 14.49 -2.60
C LYS A 70 7.04 15.33 -2.90
N SER A 71 6.14 15.42 -1.94
CA SER A 71 4.94 16.27 -2.04
C SER A 71 5.29 17.71 -2.42
N GLY A 72 4.57 18.26 -3.40
CA GLY A 72 4.82 19.57 -3.99
C GLY A 72 6.05 19.67 -4.89
N GLY A 73 6.77 18.57 -5.09
CA GLY A 73 7.92 18.53 -6.00
C GLY A 73 7.51 18.38 -7.46
N VAL A 74 8.41 18.78 -8.35
CA VAL A 74 8.30 18.57 -9.80
C VAL A 74 9.40 17.60 -10.22
N LEU A 75 9.07 16.69 -11.12
CA LEU A 75 9.98 15.70 -11.67
C LEU A 75 9.87 15.70 -13.19
N GLU A 76 11.00 15.88 -13.85
CA GLU A 76 11.11 15.69 -15.29
C GLU A 76 11.43 14.22 -15.58
N ILE A 77 10.59 13.58 -16.38
CA ILE A 77 10.75 12.18 -16.78
C ILE A 77 10.67 12.06 -18.30
N PRO A 78 11.45 11.17 -18.91
CA PRO A 78 11.33 10.91 -20.35
C PRO A 78 9.95 10.36 -20.70
N SER A 79 9.49 10.64 -21.92
CA SER A 79 8.27 10.03 -22.44
C SER A 79 8.35 8.51 -22.45
N GLY A 80 7.22 7.85 -22.25
CA GLY A 80 7.08 6.40 -22.18
C GLY A 80 6.17 5.94 -21.06
N GLN A 81 6.18 4.65 -20.80
CA GLN A 81 5.32 4.05 -19.78
C GLN A 81 5.97 4.04 -18.41
N VAL A 82 5.19 4.35 -17.38
CA VAL A 82 5.62 4.29 -15.99
C VAL A 82 4.57 3.59 -15.12
N ARG A 83 5.02 3.06 -13.98
CA ARG A 83 4.16 2.68 -12.86
C ARG A 83 4.42 3.59 -11.68
N LEU A 84 3.39 3.73 -10.86
CA LEU A 84 3.45 4.56 -9.67
C LEU A 84 3.42 3.69 -8.41
N ALA A 85 4.20 4.12 -7.41
CA ALA A 85 4.10 3.58 -6.05
C ALA A 85 4.35 4.71 -5.06
N VAL A 86 3.75 4.64 -3.88
CA VAL A 86 3.86 5.69 -2.86
C VAL A 86 4.33 5.14 -1.54
N GLU A 87 5.16 5.88 -0.87
CA GLU A 87 5.45 5.66 0.54
C GLU A 87 4.25 6.13 1.36
N ALA A 88 3.63 5.21 2.07
CA ALA A 88 2.53 5.53 2.97
C ALA A 88 2.54 4.60 4.19
N ASN A 89 2.22 5.15 5.33
CA ASN A 89 2.08 4.41 6.58
C ASN A 89 1.16 5.15 7.52
N ASP A 90 0.73 4.45 8.54
CA ASP A 90 -0.11 4.98 9.60
C ASP A 90 0.43 4.63 10.98
N GLN A 91 -0.11 5.26 12.02
CA GLN A 91 0.28 5.02 13.40
C GLN A 91 -0.87 5.37 14.34
N LEU A 92 -1.41 4.38 15.01
CA LEU A 92 -2.47 4.56 15.99
C LEU A 92 -2.04 5.42 17.18
N ASP A 93 -2.99 6.09 17.82
CA ASP A 93 -2.78 6.86 19.04
C ASP A 93 -2.20 5.99 20.16
N GLY A 94 -1.18 6.52 20.82
CA GLY A 94 -0.50 5.82 21.93
C GLY A 94 0.36 4.63 21.52
N ALA A 95 0.39 4.23 20.23
CA ALA A 95 1.25 3.18 19.73
C ALA A 95 2.57 3.75 19.19
N SER A 96 3.66 2.99 19.38
CA SER A 96 4.95 3.28 18.73
C SER A 96 5.11 2.56 17.38
N ASN A 97 4.28 1.56 17.14
CA ASN A 97 4.34 0.74 15.93
C ASN A 97 3.78 1.51 14.73
N VAL A 98 4.39 1.26 13.57
CA VAL A 98 3.91 1.75 12.29
C VAL A 98 2.99 0.68 11.69
N CYS A 99 1.81 1.11 11.24
CA CYS A 99 0.80 0.30 10.59
C CYS A 99 0.76 0.60 9.08
N GLY A 100 0.09 -0.25 8.32
CA GLY A 100 -0.32 0.06 6.96
C GLY A 100 -1.51 1.01 6.95
N VAL A 101 -1.77 1.59 5.80
CA VAL A 101 -2.97 2.41 5.54
C VAL A 101 -4.14 1.51 5.11
N TYR A 102 -5.36 1.94 5.40
CA TYR A 102 -6.57 1.22 5.01
C TYR A 102 -6.87 1.38 3.53
N SER A 103 -6.85 2.62 3.04
CA SER A 103 -7.13 2.90 1.63
C SER A 103 -6.14 3.86 1.00
N MET A 104 -6.01 3.72 -0.30
CA MET A 104 -5.25 4.67 -1.13
C MET A 104 -5.97 4.90 -2.44
N GLU A 105 -6.05 6.18 -2.84
CA GLU A 105 -6.53 6.62 -4.13
C GLU A 105 -5.46 7.48 -4.79
N VAL A 106 -5.26 7.29 -6.08
CA VAL A 106 -4.39 8.14 -6.90
C VAL A 106 -5.20 8.80 -7.99
N PHE A 107 -4.97 10.09 -8.17
CA PHE A 107 -5.60 10.89 -9.21
C PHE A 107 -4.51 11.42 -10.14
N VAL A 108 -4.80 11.41 -11.43
CA VAL A 108 -3.98 12.03 -12.48
C VAL A 108 -4.82 13.11 -13.14
N ASP A 109 -4.32 14.35 -13.09
CA ASP A 109 -5.03 15.54 -13.59
C ASP A 109 -6.46 15.73 -13.04
N GLY A 110 -6.69 15.21 -11.85
CA GLY A 110 -7.98 15.25 -11.15
C GLY A 110 -8.88 14.04 -11.37
N ASP A 111 -8.59 13.19 -12.33
CA ASP A 111 -9.33 11.96 -12.59
C ASP A 111 -8.78 10.78 -11.77
N LEU A 112 -9.67 9.94 -11.23
CA LEU A 112 -9.27 8.75 -10.49
C LEU A 112 -8.54 7.77 -11.40
N TYR A 113 -7.26 7.55 -11.11
CA TYR A 113 -6.41 6.62 -11.84
C TYR A 113 -6.42 5.21 -11.23
N SER A 114 -6.39 5.11 -9.92
CA SER A 114 -6.42 3.83 -9.21
C SER A 114 -6.89 4.00 -7.78
N SER A 115 -7.63 3.01 -7.28
CA SER A 115 -7.97 2.91 -5.86
C SER A 115 -7.72 1.50 -5.34
N LEU A 116 -7.39 1.43 -4.05
CA LEU A 116 -7.26 0.18 -3.33
C LEU A 116 -7.81 0.33 -1.91
N PHE A 117 -8.39 -0.78 -1.39
CA PHE A 117 -8.95 -0.88 -0.05
C PHE A 117 -8.52 -2.19 0.59
N ILE A 118 -8.08 -2.15 1.84
CA ILE A 118 -7.65 -3.35 2.58
C ILE A 118 -8.78 -3.78 3.53
N ASP A 119 -9.92 -4.18 2.94
CA ASP A 119 -11.08 -4.68 3.68
C ASP A 119 -10.94 -6.12 4.10
N THR A 120 -10.53 -6.95 3.15
CA THR A 120 -10.47 -8.40 3.29
C THR A 120 -9.17 -8.91 2.70
N LEU A 121 -8.53 -9.83 3.41
CA LEU A 121 -7.35 -10.54 2.93
C LEU A 121 -7.68 -12.01 2.69
N ASP A 122 -6.88 -12.67 1.88
CA ASP A 122 -6.99 -14.10 1.61
C ASP A 122 -5.62 -14.76 1.81
N PHE A 123 -5.55 -15.72 2.73
CA PHE A 123 -4.30 -16.44 3.02
C PHE A 123 -3.71 -17.13 1.79
N SER A 124 -4.55 -17.54 0.83
CA SER A 124 -4.07 -18.15 -0.42
C SER A 124 -3.28 -17.19 -1.31
N THR A 125 -3.47 -15.87 -1.12
CA THR A 125 -2.81 -14.81 -1.88
C THR A 125 -1.76 -14.02 -1.07
N ASN A 126 -1.45 -14.42 0.18
CA ASN A 126 -0.51 -13.71 1.04
C ASN A 126 0.86 -13.45 0.39
N LYS A 127 1.35 -14.35 -0.45
CA LYS A 127 2.62 -14.18 -1.16
C LYS A 127 2.58 -13.01 -2.16
N ASP A 128 1.40 -12.67 -2.64
CA ASP A 128 1.20 -11.61 -3.63
C ASP A 128 1.36 -10.21 -2.99
N MET A 129 1.35 -10.10 -1.63
CA MET A 129 1.74 -8.89 -0.90
C MET A 129 3.17 -8.43 -1.24
N ASN A 130 4.09 -9.34 -1.52
CA ASN A 130 5.43 -8.97 -1.96
C ASN A 130 5.45 -8.32 -3.35
N ALA A 131 4.43 -8.59 -4.16
CA ALA A 131 4.24 -7.94 -5.45
C ALA A 131 3.48 -6.62 -5.34
N HIS A 132 2.65 -6.44 -4.30
CA HIS A 132 2.04 -5.15 -3.96
C HIS A 132 3.07 -4.17 -3.43
N SER A 133 3.89 -4.58 -2.48
CA SER A 133 4.96 -3.76 -1.94
C SER A 133 6.06 -3.52 -2.99
N TYR A 134 6.68 -2.33 -2.98
CA TYR A 134 7.93 -2.12 -3.70
C TYR A 134 9.07 -2.81 -2.94
N TYR A 135 9.12 -4.13 -3.11
CA TYR A 135 9.91 -5.06 -2.30
C TYR A 135 11.40 -4.73 -2.15
N PRO A 136 12.12 -4.17 -3.17
CA PRO A 136 13.51 -3.80 -3.00
C PRO A 136 13.79 -2.83 -1.85
N GLU A 137 12.97 -1.79 -1.71
CA GLU A 137 13.12 -0.82 -0.63
C GLU A 137 12.62 -1.39 0.70
N TRP A 138 11.52 -2.13 0.71
CA TRP A 138 11.08 -2.80 1.93
C TRP A 138 12.15 -3.75 2.48
N LYS A 139 12.84 -4.49 1.61
CA LYS A 139 13.91 -5.40 2.02
C LYS A 139 15.13 -4.67 2.60
N SER A 140 15.50 -3.51 2.07
CA SER A 140 16.70 -2.77 2.46
C SER A 140 16.46 -1.85 3.66
N SER A 141 15.36 -1.12 3.69
CA SER A 141 15.07 -0.07 4.67
C SER A 141 13.82 -0.29 5.52
N ARG A 142 13.01 -1.31 5.21
CA ARG A 142 11.68 -1.54 5.79
C ARG A 142 10.68 -0.42 5.49
N THR A 143 10.96 0.43 4.51
CA THR A 143 10.03 1.47 4.07
C THR A 143 8.83 0.83 3.38
N GLN A 144 7.64 1.22 3.82
CA GLN A 144 6.38 0.74 3.24
C GLN A 144 6.06 1.57 2.00
N ILE A 145 6.24 0.97 0.83
CA ILE A 145 5.94 1.60 -0.45
C ILE A 145 4.93 0.72 -1.17
N HIS A 146 3.79 1.28 -1.46
CA HIS A 146 2.61 0.62 -1.99
C HIS A 146 2.46 0.91 -3.48
N ARG A 147 2.25 -0.14 -4.28
CA ARG A 147 1.94 -0.01 -5.70
C ARG A 147 0.48 0.30 -5.90
N PHE A 148 0.17 1.24 -6.77
CA PHE A 148 -1.20 1.57 -7.13
C PHE A 148 -1.81 0.58 -8.12
N THR A 149 -0.98 -0.12 -8.88
CA THR A 149 -1.44 -1.06 -9.90
C THR A 149 -0.85 -2.44 -9.65
N PRO A 150 -1.64 -3.51 -9.81
CA PRO A 150 -1.14 -4.86 -9.60
C PRO A 150 -0.08 -5.23 -10.62
N LEU A 151 0.97 -5.91 -10.19
CA LEU A 151 1.88 -6.59 -11.12
C LEU A 151 1.17 -7.79 -11.76
N PRO A 152 1.57 -8.20 -12.98
CA PRO A 152 1.01 -9.38 -13.62
C PRO A 152 1.02 -10.61 -12.70
N GLY A 153 -0.13 -11.25 -12.55
CA GLY A 153 -0.30 -12.43 -11.68
C GLY A 153 -0.59 -12.11 -10.20
N ASN A 154 -0.59 -10.85 -9.78
CA ASN A 154 -1.03 -10.47 -8.44
C ASN A 154 -2.56 -10.67 -8.32
N ARG A 155 -3.00 -11.41 -7.29
CA ARG A 155 -4.40 -11.79 -7.05
C ARG A 155 -4.95 -11.22 -5.75
N LEU A 156 -4.25 -10.25 -5.14
CA LEU A 156 -4.73 -9.61 -3.93
C LEU A 156 -6.09 -8.96 -4.17
N PRO A 157 -7.07 -9.18 -3.29
CA PRO A 157 -8.42 -8.63 -3.45
C PRO A 157 -8.54 -7.18 -2.97
N ILE A 158 -7.43 -6.42 -3.01
CA ILE A 158 -7.37 -5.05 -2.48
C ILE A 158 -7.52 -3.98 -3.55
N TYR A 159 -7.32 -4.33 -4.82
CA TYR A 159 -7.41 -3.37 -5.94
C TYR A 159 -8.87 -3.25 -6.39
N ASP A 160 -9.48 -2.10 -6.08
CA ASP A 160 -10.87 -1.83 -6.38
C ASP A 160 -11.04 -1.27 -7.79
N PHE A 161 -10.22 -0.29 -8.16
CA PHE A 161 -10.25 0.34 -9.47
C PHE A 161 -8.85 0.49 -10.04
N THR A 162 -8.61 -0.09 -11.20
CA THR A 162 -7.34 0.02 -11.94
C THR A 162 -7.61 -0.13 -13.43
N PRO A 163 -8.03 0.93 -14.14
CA PRO A 163 -8.39 0.83 -15.56
C PRO A 163 -7.18 0.61 -16.46
N VAL A 164 -6.01 1.11 -16.05
CA VAL A 164 -4.76 1.04 -16.81
C VAL A 164 -3.61 0.68 -15.89
N VAL A 165 -2.83 -0.35 -16.26
CA VAL A 165 -1.72 -0.82 -15.43
C VAL A 165 -0.51 0.11 -15.48
N ASN A 166 -0.24 0.71 -16.63
CA ASN A 166 0.87 1.63 -16.85
C ASN A 166 0.35 3.00 -17.26
N LEU A 167 0.90 4.05 -16.68
CA LEU A 167 0.63 5.43 -17.05
C LEU A 167 1.51 5.82 -18.23
N GLU A 168 0.93 6.43 -19.28
CA GLU A 168 1.67 6.93 -20.42
C GLU A 168 2.13 8.37 -20.16
N VAL A 169 3.42 8.61 -20.28
CA VAL A 169 4.04 9.94 -20.21
C VAL A 169 4.28 10.43 -21.62
N ILE A 170 3.63 11.51 -22.00
CA ILE A 170 3.75 12.14 -23.31
C ILE A 170 4.84 13.20 -23.26
N GLU A 171 5.65 13.30 -24.31
CA GLU A 171 6.69 14.33 -24.45
C GLU A 171 6.06 15.74 -24.36
N ASP A 172 6.75 16.64 -23.69
CA ASP A 172 6.32 18.05 -23.47
C ASP A 172 4.96 18.20 -22.76
N SER A 173 4.46 17.16 -22.11
CA SER A 173 3.25 17.23 -21.29
C SER A 173 3.58 17.42 -19.81
N THR A 174 2.60 17.94 -19.06
CA THR A 174 2.66 18.03 -17.60
C THR A 174 1.49 17.25 -17.03
N MET A 175 1.75 16.42 -16.03
CA MET A 175 0.73 15.68 -15.27
C MET A 175 0.74 16.10 -13.81
N ASN A 176 -0.42 16.32 -13.24
CA ASN A 176 -0.60 16.52 -11.80
C ASN A 176 -1.00 15.20 -11.15
N ILE A 177 -0.20 14.70 -10.22
CA ILE A 177 -0.50 13.48 -9.49
C ILE A 177 -0.82 13.85 -8.06
N SER A 178 -1.98 13.45 -7.58
CA SER A 178 -2.37 13.56 -6.17
C SER A 178 -2.69 12.20 -5.58
N VAL A 179 -2.35 12.02 -4.32
CA VAL A 179 -2.56 10.78 -3.57
C VAL A 179 -3.37 11.10 -2.33
N ARG A 180 -4.41 10.32 -2.08
CA ARG A 180 -5.20 10.34 -0.85
C ARG A 180 -5.07 9.00 -0.16
N CYS A 181 -4.80 9.03 1.15
CA CYS A 181 -4.79 7.85 2.00
C CYS A 181 -5.77 8.03 3.15
N SER A 182 -6.37 6.94 3.61
CA SER A 182 -7.17 6.90 4.84
C SER A 182 -6.88 5.66 5.68
N ASP A 183 -7.21 5.74 6.93
CA ASP A 183 -7.27 4.75 7.99
C ASP A 183 -8.71 4.35 8.32
#